data_7882d4681bbd4a26dda4376dde578de4
#
_entry.id   7882d4681bbd4a26dda4376dde578de4
#
_cell.length_a   1.000
_cell.length_b   1.000
_cell.length_c   1.000
_cell.angle_alpha   90.00
_cell.angle_beta   90.00
_cell.angle_gamma   90.00
#
_symmetry.space_group_name_H-M   'P 1'
#
loop_
_entity.id
_entity.type
_entity.pdbx_description
1 polymer ?
#
loop_
_entity_poly.entity_id
_entity_poly.type
_entity_poly.pdbx_seq_one_letter_code
_entity_poly.pdbx_strand_id
1 'polypeptide(L)'
;MRREDWYRGYCALKEKGSITPLKDESKWLTYEEAEKYPGGTGIGGILRENVVFVDIDDEYQKDRAMSIIREKQYPVIVRETTRGIHILALNSGSKEFEHPDSKVKLACGLTADIKTGKKLCYEAFNVDGVEREVIYEADEIGEMPKAFEPVKMDVDFVSMQEGERNNALFAHVGR
;
A
#
# COMPACT_ATOMS: atom_id res chain seq x y z
N MET A 1 0.95 16.90 4.24
CA MET A 1 -0.51 16.62 4.01
C MET A 1 -1.15 16.18 5.32
N ARG A 2 -2.40 16.56 5.62
CA ARG A 2 -3.06 16.21 6.89
C ARG A 2 -3.62 14.79 6.80
N ARG A 3 -3.81 14.10 7.97
CA ARG A 3 -4.41 12.75 8.02
C ARG A 3 -5.77 12.67 7.32
N GLU A 4 -6.57 13.72 7.39
CA GLU A 4 -7.89 13.85 6.77
C GLU A 4 -7.84 13.74 5.24
N ASP A 5 -6.69 13.97 4.63
CA ASP A 5 -6.51 13.85 3.18
C ASP A 5 -6.38 12.38 2.74
N TRP A 6 -6.03 11.47 3.66
CA TRP A 6 -5.80 10.04 3.39
C TRP A 6 -6.96 9.15 3.82
N TYR A 7 -7.62 9.52 4.92
CA TYR A 7 -8.62 8.69 5.54
C TYR A 7 -9.99 9.37 5.54
N ARG A 8 -11.04 8.59 5.29
CA ARG A 8 -12.44 9.02 5.36
C ARG A 8 -13.09 8.68 6.71
N GLY A 9 -12.38 7.97 7.58
CA GLY A 9 -12.79 7.60 8.92
C GLY A 9 -11.76 6.68 9.55
N TYR A 10 -12.02 6.23 10.77
CA TYR A 10 -11.11 5.38 11.52
C TYR A 10 -11.80 4.15 12.06
N CYS A 11 -11.01 3.14 12.39
CA CYS A 11 -11.43 1.93 13.06
C CYS A 11 -10.48 1.61 14.22
N ALA A 12 -11.02 1.05 15.30
CA ALA A 12 -10.19 0.53 16.38
C ALA A 12 -9.66 -0.85 16.00
N LEU A 13 -8.40 -1.10 16.34
CA LEU A 13 -7.70 -2.34 16.02
C LEU A 13 -7.36 -3.11 17.30
N LYS A 14 -7.31 -4.43 17.16
CA LYS A 14 -6.65 -5.34 18.10
C LYS A 14 -5.80 -6.30 17.28
N GLU A 15 -4.51 -6.37 17.58
CA GLU A 15 -3.56 -7.22 16.84
C GLU A 15 -3.61 -6.99 15.31
N LYS A 16 -3.71 -5.73 14.88
CA LYS A 16 -3.86 -5.30 13.48
C LYS A 16 -5.23 -5.61 12.82
N GLY A 17 -6.11 -6.36 13.49
CA GLY A 17 -7.48 -6.62 13.01
C GLY A 17 -8.47 -5.57 13.49
N SER A 18 -9.40 -5.12 12.64
CA SER A 18 -10.47 -4.21 13.07
C SER A 18 -11.44 -4.92 13.98
N ILE A 19 -11.73 -4.29 15.13
CA ILE A 19 -12.77 -4.71 16.09
C ILE A 19 -14.04 -3.88 15.97
N THR A 20 -14.07 -2.93 15.04
CA THR A 20 -15.25 -2.13 14.69
C THR A 20 -15.80 -2.52 13.33
N PRO A 21 -17.13 -2.36 13.10
CA PRO A 21 -17.74 -2.70 11.81
C PRO A 21 -17.24 -1.80 10.69
N LEU A 22 -16.48 -2.35 9.73
CA LEU A 22 -15.96 -1.58 8.59
C LEU A 22 -17.01 -1.34 7.50
N LYS A 23 -17.94 -2.30 7.29
CA LYS A 23 -18.92 -2.24 6.19
C LYS A 23 -20.05 -1.23 6.41
N ASP A 24 -20.21 -0.74 7.62
CA ASP A 24 -21.22 0.25 7.99
C ASP A 24 -20.54 1.59 8.24
N GLU A 25 -20.62 2.50 7.29
CA GLU A 25 -19.97 3.82 7.36
C GLU A 25 -20.47 4.65 8.57
N SER A 26 -21.70 4.42 9.02
CA SER A 26 -22.24 5.10 10.20
C SER A 26 -21.56 4.67 11.51
N LYS A 27 -20.77 3.62 11.47
CA LYS A 27 -19.99 3.08 12.59
C LYS A 27 -18.49 3.41 12.50
N TRP A 28 -18.08 4.15 11.49
CA TRP A 28 -16.71 4.64 11.44
C TRP A 28 -16.51 5.69 12.54
N LEU A 29 -15.34 5.65 13.10
CA LEU A 29 -14.99 6.47 14.25
C LEU A 29 -14.25 7.74 13.81
N THR A 30 -14.30 8.77 14.64
CA THR A 30 -13.28 9.81 14.62
C THR A 30 -11.97 9.25 15.16
N TYR A 31 -10.87 9.98 14.97
CA TYR A 31 -9.57 9.55 15.51
C TYR A 31 -9.61 9.39 17.04
N GLU A 32 -10.19 10.36 17.74
CA GLU A 32 -10.30 10.36 19.19
C GLU A 32 -11.19 9.24 19.74
N GLU A 33 -12.24 8.87 19.01
CA GLU A 33 -13.09 7.74 19.36
C GLU A 33 -12.37 6.40 19.16
N ALA A 34 -11.60 6.27 18.07
CA ALA A 34 -10.80 5.08 17.80
C ALA A 34 -9.70 4.88 18.84
N GLU A 35 -9.03 5.98 19.25
CA GLU A 35 -8.00 5.96 20.29
C GLU A 35 -8.54 5.49 21.65
N LYS A 36 -9.77 5.86 21.99
CA LYS A 36 -10.43 5.54 23.28
C LYS A 36 -11.33 4.32 23.21
N TYR A 37 -11.36 3.62 22.09
CA TYR A 37 -12.30 2.53 21.88
C TYR A 37 -12.04 1.35 22.83
N PRO A 38 -13.06 0.85 23.57
CA PRO A 38 -12.88 -0.21 24.53
C PRO A 38 -12.32 -1.49 23.90
N GLY A 39 -11.20 -1.97 24.43
CA GLY A 39 -10.52 -3.18 23.93
C GLY A 39 -9.67 -2.98 22.69
N GLY A 40 -9.61 -1.75 22.14
CA GLY A 40 -8.69 -1.39 21.07
C GLY A 40 -7.26 -1.21 21.59
N THR A 41 -6.27 -1.65 20.82
CA THR A 41 -4.84 -1.45 21.08
C THR A 41 -4.17 -0.67 19.97
N GLY A 42 -4.90 -0.29 18.92
CA GLY A 42 -4.37 0.46 17.78
C GLY A 42 -5.46 1.11 16.96
N ILE A 43 -5.05 1.86 15.94
CA ILE A 43 -5.93 2.65 15.08
C ILE A 43 -5.63 2.33 13.61
N GLY A 44 -6.69 2.02 12.86
CA GLY A 44 -6.65 1.93 11.41
C GLY A 44 -7.32 3.14 10.77
N GLY A 45 -6.67 3.74 9.78
CA GLY A 45 -7.27 4.77 8.92
C GLY A 45 -7.94 4.14 7.71
N ILE A 46 -9.25 4.34 7.55
CA ILE A 46 -10.03 3.84 6.42
C ILE A 46 -9.71 4.71 5.20
N LEU A 47 -9.10 4.13 4.18
CA LEU A 47 -8.59 4.85 3.02
C LEU A 47 -9.69 5.60 2.26
N ARG A 48 -9.38 6.80 1.78
CA ARG A 48 -10.20 7.47 0.75
C ARG A 48 -10.12 6.70 -0.57
N GLU A 49 -11.15 6.82 -1.40
CA GLU A 49 -11.26 6.06 -2.66
C GLU A 49 -10.09 6.29 -3.63
N ASN A 50 -9.53 7.49 -3.61
CA ASN A 50 -8.39 7.87 -4.43
C ASN A 50 -7.03 7.62 -3.77
N VAL A 51 -6.99 6.84 -2.70
CA VAL A 51 -5.74 6.50 -1.98
C VAL A 51 -5.42 5.03 -2.19
N VAL A 52 -4.17 4.77 -2.42
CA VAL A 52 -3.58 3.43 -2.49
C VAL A 52 -2.34 3.37 -1.61
N PHE A 53 -2.09 2.22 -1.00
CA PHE A 53 -0.79 1.94 -0.43
C PHE A 53 -0.25 0.57 -0.82
N VAL A 54 1.06 0.53 -0.96
CA VAL A 54 1.87 -0.64 -1.24
C VAL A 54 2.55 -1.05 0.07
N ASP A 55 2.26 -2.26 0.54
CA ASP A 55 2.79 -2.82 1.78
C ASP A 55 3.94 -3.78 1.45
N ILE A 56 5.16 -3.37 1.74
CA ILE A 56 6.37 -4.19 1.61
C ILE A 56 6.74 -4.70 3.00
N ASP A 57 6.46 -5.95 3.29
CA ASP A 57 6.66 -6.59 4.61
C ASP A 57 7.96 -7.44 4.61
N ASP A 58 9.07 -6.84 4.17
CA ASP A 58 10.38 -7.49 4.07
C ASP A 58 11.49 -6.45 4.23
N GLU A 59 12.39 -6.68 5.19
CA GLU A 59 13.45 -5.73 5.57
C GLU A 59 14.45 -5.48 4.43
N TYR A 60 14.83 -6.52 3.67
CA TYR A 60 15.75 -6.37 2.54
C TYR A 60 15.12 -5.58 1.39
N GLN A 61 13.83 -5.80 1.14
CA GLN A 61 13.10 -5.08 0.11
C GLN A 61 12.83 -3.62 0.51
N LYS A 62 12.68 -3.33 1.82
CA LYS A 62 12.54 -1.99 2.37
C LYS A 62 13.68 -1.08 1.90
N ASP A 63 14.93 -1.48 2.14
CA ASP A 63 16.09 -0.66 1.79
C ASP A 63 16.16 -0.35 0.29
N ARG A 64 15.86 -1.35 -0.54
CA ARG A 64 15.80 -1.18 -1.99
C ARG A 64 14.68 -0.26 -2.42
N ALA A 65 13.49 -0.39 -1.84
CA ALA A 65 12.36 0.52 -2.12
C ALA A 65 12.70 1.96 -1.72
N MET A 66 13.28 2.16 -0.54
CA MET A 66 13.70 3.48 -0.04
C MET A 66 14.78 4.12 -0.92
N SER A 67 15.73 3.32 -1.41
CA SER A 67 16.74 3.80 -2.36
C SER A 67 16.10 4.32 -3.65
N ILE A 68 15.18 3.56 -4.24
CA ILE A 68 14.44 3.94 -5.44
C ILE A 68 13.63 5.23 -5.19
N ILE A 69 12.90 5.31 -4.06
CA ILE A 69 12.06 6.47 -3.73
C ILE A 69 12.90 7.74 -3.60
N ARG A 70 14.00 7.67 -2.87
CA ARG A 70 14.88 8.83 -2.64
C ARG A 70 15.62 9.26 -3.89
N GLU A 71 16.16 8.30 -4.67
CA GLU A 71 16.86 8.61 -5.93
C GLU A 71 15.95 9.31 -6.94
N LYS A 72 14.70 8.84 -7.07
CA LYS A 72 13.73 9.37 -8.03
C LYS A 72 12.89 10.51 -7.46
N GLN A 73 13.02 10.82 -6.17
CA GLN A 73 12.21 11.82 -5.47
C GLN A 73 10.70 11.61 -5.72
N TYR A 74 10.25 10.37 -5.56
CA TYR A 74 8.85 10.03 -5.84
C TYR A 74 7.87 10.78 -4.95
N PRO A 75 6.70 11.20 -5.49
CA PRO A 75 5.70 12.00 -4.80
C PRO A 75 4.83 11.14 -3.86
N VAL A 76 5.43 10.52 -2.87
CA VAL A 76 4.79 9.57 -1.96
C VAL A 76 5.04 9.91 -0.49
N ILE A 77 4.26 9.28 0.40
CA ILE A 77 4.57 9.17 1.84
C ILE A 77 5.02 7.75 2.13
N VAL A 78 6.01 7.59 2.99
CA VAL A 78 6.46 6.27 3.45
C VAL A 78 6.41 6.21 4.97
N ARG A 79 5.70 5.21 5.49
CA ARG A 79 5.67 4.88 6.92
C ARG A 79 6.46 3.63 7.18
N GLU A 80 7.23 3.65 8.26
CA GLU A 80 7.94 2.47 8.71
C GLU A 80 6.99 1.48 9.39
N THR A 81 7.18 0.19 9.13
CA THR A 81 6.50 -0.90 9.83
C THR A 81 7.52 -1.74 10.60
N THR A 82 7.06 -2.74 11.34
CA THR A 82 7.97 -3.60 12.13
C THR A 82 9.02 -4.32 11.29
N ARG A 83 8.71 -4.66 10.02
CA ARG A 83 9.60 -5.42 9.13
C ARG A 83 9.76 -4.82 7.74
N GLY A 84 9.09 -3.71 7.47
CA GLY A 84 9.08 -3.15 6.13
C GLY A 84 8.56 -1.73 6.11
N ILE A 85 7.77 -1.40 5.09
CA ILE A 85 7.23 -0.05 4.86
C ILE A 85 5.85 -0.10 4.21
N HIS A 86 5.06 0.93 4.49
CA HIS A 86 3.89 1.33 3.69
C HIS A 86 4.25 2.51 2.80
N ILE A 87 4.04 2.40 1.51
CA ILE A 87 4.19 3.51 0.54
C ILE A 87 2.79 3.98 0.15
N LEU A 88 2.41 5.19 0.56
CA LEU A 88 1.09 5.78 0.27
C LEU A 88 1.21 6.79 -0.86
N ALA A 89 0.23 6.76 -1.77
CA ALA A 89 0.10 7.69 -2.88
C ALA A 89 -1.36 7.82 -3.34
N LEU A 90 -1.60 8.73 -4.28
CA LEU A 90 -2.89 8.86 -4.93
C LEU A 90 -3.06 7.82 -6.05
N ASN A 91 -4.31 7.52 -6.38
CA ASN A 91 -4.69 6.73 -7.53
C ASN A 91 -5.93 7.34 -8.20
N SER A 92 -5.73 8.17 -9.21
CA SER A 92 -6.81 8.85 -9.93
C SER A 92 -7.49 7.97 -10.96
N GLY A 93 -7.07 6.73 -11.17
CA GLY A 93 -7.74 5.84 -12.12
C GLY A 93 -6.89 4.76 -12.76
N SER A 94 -5.69 4.49 -12.25
CA SER A 94 -4.94 3.31 -12.71
C SER A 94 -5.73 2.04 -12.42
N LYS A 95 -5.91 1.21 -13.45
CA LYS A 95 -6.59 -0.08 -13.34
C LYS A 95 -5.82 -1.08 -12.48
N GLU A 96 -4.52 -0.87 -12.34
CA GLU A 96 -3.62 -1.75 -11.57
C GLU A 96 -3.93 -1.69 -10.07
N PHE A 97 -4.59 -0.62 -9.60
CA PHE A 97 -4.96 -0.43 -8.20
C PHE A 97 -6.48 -0.45 -7.96
N GLU A 98 -7.27 -1.07 -8.83
CA GLU A 98 -8.73 -1.20 -8.63
C GLU A 98 -9.12 -2.18 -7.53
N HIS A 99 -8.28 -3.18 -7.29
CA HIS A 99 -8.52 -4.22 -6.29
C HIS A 99 -7.31 -4.39 -5.37
N PRO A 100 -7.55 -4.72 -4.08
CA PRO A 100 -6.47 -5.17 -3.22
C PRO A 100 -5.93 -6.50 -3.76
N ASP A 101 -4.62 -6.69 -3.64
CA ASP A 101 -3.95 -7.92 -4.06
C ASP A 101 -2.82 -8.23 -3.07
N SER A 102 -2.38 -9.47 -3.01
CA SER A 102 -1.37 -9.91 -2.05
C SER A 102 -0.22 -10.64 -2.76
N LYS A 103 0.99 -10.36 -2.29
CA LYS A 103 2.24 -10.96 -2.79
C LYS A 103 2.46 -10.78 -4.28
N VAL A 104 2.04 -9.63 -4.82
CA VAL A 104 2.23 -9.29 -6.21
C VAL A 104 3.66 -8.85 -6.49
N LYS A 105 4.13 -9.11 -7.71
CA LYS A 105 5.38 -8.53 -8.20
C LYS A 105 5.12 -7.11 -8.69
N LEU A 106 5.98 -6.20 -8.27
CA LEU A 106 5.98 -4.81 -8.72
C LEU A 106 6.94 -4.63 -9.89
N ALA A 107 6.73 -3.58 -10.69
CA ALA A 107 7.58 -3.28 -11.85
C ALA A 107 9.06 -3.07 -11.48
N CYS A 108 9.36 -2.61 -10.28
CA CYS A 108 10.73 -2.52 -9.76
C CYS A 108 11.33 -3.88 -9.30
N GLY A 109 10.59 -4.97 -9.44
CA GLY A 109 11.01 -6.34 -9.09
C GLY A 109 10.83 -6.70 -7.60
N LEU A 110 10.25 -5.81 -6.78
CA LEU A 110 9.90 -6.09 -5.39
C LEU A 110 8.60 -6.88 -5.30
N THR A 111 8.29 -7.40 -4.12
CA THR A 111 7.02 -8.09 -3.82
C THR A 111 6.30 -7.32 -2.73
N ALA A 112 4.99 -7.11 -2.91
CA ALA A 112 4.18 -6.34 -1.96
C ALA A 112 2.73 -6.83 -1.90
N ASP A 113 2.02 -6.37 -0.88
CA ASP A 113 0.57 -6.36 -0.83
C ASP A 113 0.05 -5.00 -1.29
N ILE A 114 -1.02 -4.98 -2.07
CA ILE A 114 -1.71 -3.76 -2.52
C ILE A 114 -2.98 -3.57 -1.72
N LYS A 115 -3.18 -2.36 -1.20
CA LYS A 115 -4.41 -1.93 -0.54
C LYS A 115 -4.94 -0.68 -1.23
N THR A 116 -6.23 -0.62 -1.47
CA THR A 116 -6.86 0.49 -2.20
C THR A 116 -8.14 0.96 -1.53
N GLY A 117 -8.34 2.27 -1.49
CA GLY A 117 -9.54 2.88 -0.95
C GLY A 117 -10.77 2.67 -1.82
N LYS A 118 -10.63 2.30 -3.10
CA LYS A 118 -11.76 1.86 -3.96
C LYS A 118 -12.47 0.63 -3.40
N LYS A 119 -11.77 -0.19 -2.66
CA LYS A 119 -12.30 -1.27 -1.85
C LYS A 119 -12.08 -0.91 -0.39
N LEU A 120 -12.98 -1.33 0.47
CA LEU A 120 -12.95 -1.00 1.89
C LEU A 120 -11.69 -1.57 2.56
N CYS A 121 -10.60 -0.82 2.46
CA CYS A 121 -9.32 -1.11 3.08
C CYS A 121 -8.97 -0.06 4.12
N TYR A 122 -8.17 -0.45 5.10
CA TYR A 122 -7.59 0.47 6.08
C TYR A 122 -6.08 0.27 6.19
N GLU A 123 -5.39 1.32 6.57
CA GLU A 123 -3.99 1.28 6.99
C GLU A 123 -3.92 1.20 8.51
N ALA A 124 -3.26 0.18 9.05
CA ALA A 124 -2.94 0.10 10.47
C ALA A 124 -1.73 1.00 10.76
N PHE A 125 -1.94 2.29 11.01
CA PHE A 125 -0.86 3.24 11.23
C PHE A 125 -0.51 3.46 12.71
N ASN A 126 -1.39 3.07 13.65
CA ASN A 126 -1.07 2.98 15.07
C ASN A 126 -1.28 1.52 15.49
N VAL A 127 -0.28 0.90 16.06
CA VAL A 127 -0.31 -0.50 16.50
C VAL A 127 0.21 -0.55 17.94
N ASP A 128 -0.59 -1.13 18.82
CA ASP A 128 -0.29 -1.26 20.26
C ASP A 128 0.08 0.09 20.92
N GLY A 129 -0.66 1.15 20.54
CA GLY A 129 -0.47 2.50 21.06
C GLY A 129 0.71 3.26 20.46
N VAL A 130 1.47 2.65 19.54
CA VAL A 130 2.62 3.29 18.88
C VAL A 130 2.24 3.67 17.45
N GLU A 131 2.31 4.95 17.14
CA GLU A 131 2.14 5.45 15.77
C GLU A 131 3.37 5.11 14.91
N ARG A 132 3.13 4.63 13.71
CA ARG A 132 4.18 4.33 12.73
C ARG A 132 4.84 5.62 12.25
N GLU A 133 6.16 5.65 12.29
CA GLU A 133 6.95 6.80 11.88
C GLU A 133 6.85 7.04 10.37
N VAL A 134 6.71 8.32 9.98
CA VAL A 134 6.87 8.77 8.60
C VAL A 134 8.36 8.98 8.34
N ILE A 135 8.97 8.09 7.55
CA ILE A 135 10.42 8.11 7.24
C ILE A 135 10.75 8.79 5.91
N TYR A 136 9.73 9.12 5.13
CA TYR A 136 9.83 9.93 3.91
C TYR A 136 8.47 10.56 3.60
N GLU A 137 8.48 11.84 3.26
CA GLU A 137 7.31 12.57 2.77
C GLU A 137 7.78 13.57 1.71
N ALA A 138 7.20 13.49 0.52
CA ALA A 138 7.44 14.47 -0.54
C ALA A 138 6.67 15.77 -0.25
N ASP A 139 7.15 16.90 -0.77
CA ASP A 139 6.50 18.21 -0.61
C ASP A 139 5.07 18.20 -1.18
N GLU A 140 4.88 17.53 -2.32
CA GLU A 140 3.57 17.28 -2.93
C GLU A 140 3.41 15.78 -3.16
N ILE A 141 2.25 15.24 -2.74
CA ILE A 141 1.94 13.84 -2.95
C ILE A 141 1.17 13.68 -4.24
N GLY A 142 1.65 12.79 -5.08
CA GLY A 142 1.11 12.52 -6.40
C GLY A 142 0.60 11.10 -6.58
N GLU A 143 0.49 10.71 -7.84
CA GLU A 143 0.09 9.36 -8.23
C GLU A 143 1.15 8.32 -7.84
N MET A 144 0.68 7.10 -7.57
CA MET A 144 1.58 5.97 -7.31
C MET A 144 2.55 5.78 -8.50
N PRO A 145 3.87 5.83 -8.25
CA PRO A 145 4.85 5.69 -9.32
C PRO A 145 4.76 4.33 -10.01
N LYS A 146 4.93 4.32 -11.34
CA LYS A 146 4.90 3.08 -12.15
C LYS A 146 5.85 1.99 -11.67
N ALA A 147 6.96 2.36 -11.02
CA ALA A 147 7.88 1.40 -10.42
C ALA A 147 7.21 0.50 -9.37
N PHE A 148 6.15 0.99 -8.71
CA PHE A 148 5.39 0.27 -7.69
C PHE A 148 4.05 -0.28 -8.21
N GLU A 149 3.78 -0.20 -9.51
CA GLU A 149 2.62 -0.87 -10.11
C GLU A 149 2.79 -2.39 -10.11
N PRO A 150 1.72 -3.16 -9.82
CA PRO A 150 1.73 -4.62 -9.99
C PRO A 150 1.98 -5.00 -11.43
N VAL A 151 2.85 -5.97 -11.64
CA VAL A 151 3.10 -6.56 -12.97
C VAL A 151 2.33 -7.85 -13.07
N LYS A 152 1.38 -7.94 -14.01
CA LYS A 152 0.75 -9.20 -14.37
C LYS A 152 1.76 -10.01 -15.17
N MET A 153 2.30 -11.04 -14.56
CA MET A 153 3.10 -12.02 -15.27
C MET A 153 2.13 -12.99 -15.99
N ASP A 154 1.68 -12.59 -17.18
CA ASP A 154 0.84 -13.45 -18.03
C ASP A 154 1.63 -14.63 -18.65
N VAL A 155 2.89 -14.78 -18.25
CA VAL A 155 3.79 -15.73 -18.89
C VAL A 155 4.54 -16.54 -17.83
N ASP A 156 4.20 -17.81 -17.73
CA ASP A 156 4.96 -18.81 -16.97
C ASP A 156 6.21 -19.22 -17.76
N PHE A 157 7.30 -18.45 -17.60
CA PHE A 157 8.58 -18.73 -18.27
C PHE A 157 9.19 -20.11 -17.92
N VAL A 158 8.73 -20.74 -16.85
CA VAL A 158 9.23 -22.04 -16.41
C VAL A 158 8.66 -23.18 -17.26
N SER A 159 7.41 -23.03 -17.71
CA SER A 159 6.72 -24.02 -18.55
C SER A 159 6.96 -23.85 -20.05
N MET A 160 7.65 -22.79 -20.49
CA MET A 160 7.92 -22.53 -21.90
C MET A 160 9.04 -23.39 -22.46
N GLN A 161 8.81 -23.91 -23.67
CA GLN A 161 9.83 -24.62 -24.42
C GLN A 161 10.96 -23.69 -24.90
N GLU A 162 12.13 -24.28 -25.15
CA GLU A 162 13.29 -23.54 -25.69
C GLU A 162 12.92 -22.93 -27.06
N GLY A 163 13.04 -21.60 -27.20
CA GLY A 163 12.60 -20.82 -28.36
C GLY A 163 11.35 -19.96 -28.11
N GLU A 164 10.42 -20.39 -27.28
CA GLU A 164 9.23 -19.58 -26.94
C GLU A 164 9.57 -18.46 -25.94
N ARG A 165 10.56 -18.69 -25.06
CA ARG A 165 11.03 -17.72 -24.06
C ARG A 165 11.52 -16.42 -24.68
N ASN A 166 12.23 -16.50 -25.81
CA ASN A 166 12.74 -15.33 -26.49
C ASN A 166 11.61 -14.48 -27.09
N ASN A 167 10.61 -15.11 -27.71
CA ASN A 167 9.47 -14.42 -28.30
C ASN A 167 8.61 -13.74 -27.22
N ALA A 168 8.41 -14.38 -26.07
CA ALA A 168 7.69 -13.81 -24.94
C ALA A 168 8.46 -12.62 -24.31
N LEU A 169 9.80 -12.71 -24.22
CA LEU A 169 10.64 -11.63 -23.74
C LEU A 169 10.55 -10.39 -24.65
N PHE A 170 10.61 -10.58 -25.98
CA PHE A 170 10.49 -9.50 -26.96
C PHE A 170 9.09 -8.86 -26.95
N ALA A 171 8.04 -9.62 -26.76
CA ALA A 171 6.67 -9.11 -26.64
C ALA A 171 6.47 -8.26 -25.35
N HIS A 172 7.23 -8.54 -24.30
CA HIS A 172 7.14 -7.83 -23.02
C HIS A 172 7.99 -6.55 -22.99
N VAL A 173 9.11 -6.50 -23.71
CA VAL A 173 10.01 -5.34 -23.76
C VAL A 173 9.55 -4.30 -24.81
N GLY A 174 8.65 -4.67 -25.72
CA GLY A 174 8.16 -3.82 -26.82
C GLY A 174 6.85 -3.08 -26.54
N ARG A 175 6.41 -2.97 -25.28
CA ARG A 175 5.18 -2.22 -24.89
C ARG A 175 5.47 -1.00 -24.05
#